data_ba2cdb45602c5a0642cf73152b6d2937
#
_entry.id   ba2cdb45602c5a0642cf73152b6d2937
#
_cell.length_a   1.000
_cell.length_b   1.000
_cell.length_c   1.000
_cell.angle_alpha   90.00
_cell.angle_beta   90.00
_cell.angle_gamma   90.00
#
_symmetry.space_group_name_H-M   'P 1'
#
loop_
_entity.id
_entity.type
_entity.pdbx_description
1 polymer ?
#
loop_
_entity_poly.entity_id
_entity_poly.type
_entity_poly.pdbx_seq_one_letter_code
_entity_poly.pdbx_strand_id
1 'polypeptide(L)'
;MPRLMLLTPLLLLLAACKPPAPEPAPPVVGGDRDAHGCIGSAGYQWCTRAQACVRSWELAEQKGFERSPEAFDRYCGTAAP
;
A
#
# COMPACT_ATOMS: atom_id res chain seq x y z
N MET A 1 -49.25 25.80 34.91
CA MET A 1 -49.06 25.13 34.30
C MET A 1 -47.83 24.80 33.73
N PRO A 2 -46.98 24.51 34.20
CA PRO A 2 -45.71 24.22 33.71
C PRO A 2 -45.59 22.87 33.17
N ARG A 3 -45.70 22.72 32.06
CA ARG A 3 -45.54 21.52 31.59
C ARG A 3 -44.67 21.54 30.48
N LEU A 4 -44.13 22.56 30.13
CA LEU A 4 -43.41 22.65 28.96
C LEU A 4 -42.04 22.26 29.12
N MET A 5 -41.50 22.25 30.21
CA MET A 5 -40.13 22.02 30.28
C MET A 5 -39.77 20.62 29.97
N LEU A 6 -40.56 19.80 29.53
CA LEU A 6 -40.15 18.48 29.28
C LEU A 6 -39.49 18.26 28.02
N LEU A 7 -39.46 19.17 27.18
CA LEU A 7 -38.90 18.97 25.91
C LEU A 7 -37.44 19.06 25.78
N THR A 8 -36.83 19.67 26.68
CA THR A 8 -35.44 19.92 26.48
C THR A 8 -34.54 18.74 26.40
N PRO A 9 -34.67 17.75 27.16
CA PRO A 9 -33.67 16.73 27.21
C PRO A 9 -33.45 15.91 25.96
N LEU A 10 -34.31 16.02 25.06
CA LEU A 10 -34.20 15.25 23.91
C LEU A 10 -33.05 15.54 23.02
N LEU A 11 -32.69 16.72 22.95
CA LEU A 11 -31.64 17.10 22.04
C LEU A 11 -30.31 16.55 22.33
N LEU A 12 -30.02 16.31 23.53
CA LEU A 12 -28.71 15.88 23.87
C LEU A 12 -28.30 14.58 23.26
N LEU A 13 -29.22 13.74 23.01
CA LEU A 13 -28.89 12.46 22.49
C LEU A 13 -28.19 12.49 21.18
N LEU A 14 -28.49 13.44 20.40
CA LEU A 14 -27.90 13.49 19.10
C LEU A 14 -26.42 13.70 19.11
N ALA A 15 -25.96 14.40 20.04
CA ALA A 15 -24.57 14.72 20.08
C ALA A 15 -23.69 13.52 20.32
N ALA A 16 -24.27 12.48 20.82
CA ALA A 16 -23.46 11.34 21.13
C ALA A 16 -23.23 10.43 19.97
N CYS A 17 -23.85 10.70 18.89
CA CYS A 17 -23.70 9.82 17.77
C CYS A 17 -22.51 10.13 16.93
N LYS A 18 -21.40 10.31 17.53
CA LYS A 18 -20.24 10.61 16.75
C LYS A 18 -19.62 9.35 16.26
N PRO A 19 -19.30 9.19 15.01
CA PRO A 19 -18.69 7.97 14.51
C PRO A 19 -17.30 7.81 15.07
N PRO A 20 -16.86 6.60 15.26
CA PRO A 20 -15.52 6.38 15.76
C PRO A 20 -14.51 6.80 14.74
N ALA A 21 -13.34 7.15 15.20
CA ALA A 21 -12.28 7.53 14.29
C ALA A 21 -11.93 6.37 13.39
N PRO A 22 -11.65 6.62 12.13
CA PRO A 22 -11.32 5.52 11.25
C PRO A 22 -10.01 4.90 11.66
N GLU A 23 -9.97 3.60 11.63
CA GLU A 23 -8.76 2.89 11.92
C GLU A 23 -7.92 2.85 10.69
N PRO A 24 -6.62 2.79 10.81
CA PRO A 24 -5.77 2.65 9.65
C PRO A 24 -6.12 1.36 8.95
N ALA A 25 -6.35 1.43 7.69
CA ALA A 25 -6.72 0.25 6.94
C ALA A 25 -5.53 -0.68 6.86
N PRO A 26 -5.75 -1.98 6.90
CA PRO A 26 -4.65 -2.90 6.73
C PRO A 26 -4.09 -2.75 5.32
N PRO A 27 -2.84 -3.06 5.13
CA PRO A 27 -2.27 -2.95 3.80
C PRO A 27 -2.99 -3.87 2.83
N VAL A 28 -3.26 -3.37 1.67
CA VAL A 28 -3.97 -4.11 0.67
C VAL A 28 -2.97 -4.54 -0.37
N VAL A 29 -3.09 -5.79 -0.82
CA VAL A 29 -2.21 -6.26 -1.87
C VAL A 29 -2.41 -5.39 -3.08
N GLY A 30 -1.33 -4.89 -3.60
CA GLY A 30 -1.41 -4.01 -4.75
C GLY A 30 -1.46 -2.54 -4.40
N GLY A 31 -1.53 -2.22 -3.09
CA GLY A 31 -1.56 -0.83 -2.68
C GLY A 31 -0.21 -0.27 -2.34
N ASP A 32 0.81 -1.12 -2.29
CA ASP A 32 2.15 -0.69 -1.89
C ASP A 32 3.02 -0.52 -3.12
N ARG A 33 2.97 0.61 -3.72
CA ARG A 33 3.76 0.86 -4.91
C ARG A 33 4.98 1.68 -4.55
N ASP A 34 6.11 1.33 -5.16
CA ASP A 34 7.33 2.08 -4.92
C ASP A 34 7.37 3.31 -5.83
N ALA A 35 8.50 3.99 -5.88
CA ALA A 35 8.62 5.23 -6.64
C ALA A 35 8.37 5.03 -8.14
N HIS A 36 8.57 3.85 -8.64
CA HIS A 36 8.33 3.54 -10.05
C HIS A 36 6.97 2.90 -10.27
N GLY A 37 6.18 2.74 -9.21
CA GLY A 37 4.87 2.12 -9.32
C GLY A 37 4.90 0.61 -9.23
N CYS A 38 6.01 0.01 -8.84
CA CYS A 38 6.10 -1.43 -8.71
C CYS A 38 5.44 -1.90 -7.43
N ILE A 39 4.68 -2.97 -7.51
CA ILE A 39 3.94 -3.48 -6.38
C ILE A 39 4.78 -4.51 -5.65
N GLY A 40 5.37 -4.08 -4.54
CA GLY A 40 6.28 -4.95 -3.78
C GLY A 40 5.60 -6.17 -3.21
N SER A 41 4.37 -6.04 -2.74
CA SER A 41 3.69 -7.17 -2.14
C SER A 41 3.40 -8.25 -3.16
N ALA A 42 3.39 -7.94 -4.43
CA ALA A 42 3.24 -8.93 -5.48
C ALA A 42 4.58 -9.41 -6.02
N GLY A 43 5.67 -8.95 -5.43
CA GLY A 43 7.00 -9.40 -5.83
C GLY A 43 7.66 -8.59 -6.92
N TYR A 44 7.07 -7.47 -7.29
CA TYR A 44 7.63 -6.68 -8.38
C TYR A 44 8.67 -5.71 -7.87
N GLN A 45 9.71 -5.54 -8.64
CA GLN A 45 10.77 -4.58 -8.39
C GLN A 45 11.11 -3.90 -9.69
N TRP A 46 11.60 -2.68 -9.60
CA TRP A 46 11.99 -1.96 -10.80
C TRP A 46 13.32 -2.51 -11.33
N CYS A 47 13.36 -2.71 -12.61
CA CYS A 47 14.58 -3.14 -13.28
C CYS A 47 14.94 -2.07 -14.33
N THR A 48 16.00 -1.34 -14.07
CA THR A 48 16.39 -0.24 -14.95
C THR A 48 16.72 -0.73 -16.34
N ARG A 49 17.41 -1.86 -16.43
CA ARG A 49 17.75 -2.39 -17.75
C ARG A 49 16.51 -2.72 -18.56
N ALA A 50 15.48 -3.26 -17.93
CA ALA A 50 14.27 -3.61 -18.62
C ALA A 50 13.29 -2.44 -18.72
N GLN A 51 13.52 -1.37 -17.96
CA GLN A 51 12.61 -0.24 -17.89
C GLN A 51 11.20 -0.71 -17.56
N ALA A 52 11.10 -1.59 -16.59
CA ALA A 52 9.83 -2.19 -16.23
C ALA A 52 9.89 -2.79 -14.84
N CYS A 53 8.71 -2.98 -14.24
CA CYS A 53 8.61 -3.71 -13.01
C CYS A 53 8.66 -5.19 -13.35
N VAL A 54 9.49 -5.93 -12.64
CA VAL A 54 9.67 -7.36 -12.92
C VAL A 54 9.70 -8.12 -11.61
N ARG A 55 9.40 -9.40 -11.66
CA ARG A 55 9.59 -10.27 -10.52
C ARG A 55 10.97 -10.88 -10.65
N SER A 56 11.78 -10.71 -9.62
CA SER A 56 13.18 -11.07 -9.70
C SER A 56 13.40 -12.54 -10.04
N TRP A 57 12.58 -13.42 -9.49
CA TRP A 57 12.77 -14.84 -9.75
C TRP A 57 12.39 -15.22 -11.19
N GLU A 58 11.40 -14.55 -11.74
CA GLU A 58 11.01 -14.81 -13.11
C GLU A 58 12.06 -14.30 -14.07
N LEU A 59 12.58 -13.13 -13.77
CA LEU A 59 13.60 -12.56 -14.62
C LEU A 59 14.87 -13.39 -14.56
N ALA A 60 15.23 -13.86 -13.37
CA ALA A 60 16.41 -14.71 -13.23
C ALA A 60 16.29 -15.95 -14.09
N GLU A 61 15.10 -16.54 -14.11
CA GLU A 61 14.89 -17.72 -14.91
C GLU A 61 14.95 -17.40 -16.40
N GLN A 62 14.35 -16.31 -16.80
CA GLN A 62 14.35 -15.94 -18.20
C GLN A 62 15.73 -15.58 -18.72
N LYS A 63 16.53 -14.93 -17.89
CA LYS A 63 17.82 -14.42 -18.33
C LYS A 63 18.99 -15.28 -17.89
N GLY A 64 18.72 -16.30 -17.08
CA GLY A 64 19.77 -17.25 -16.73
C GLY A 64 20.74 -16.79 -15.68
N PHE A 65 20.33 -15.92 -14.78
CA PHE A 65 21.23 -15.52 -13.71
C PHE A 65 20.74 -16.10 -12.38
N GLU A 66 21.61 -16.03 -11.39
CA GLU A 66 21.31 -16.62 -10.10
C GLU A 66 20.18 -15.89 -9.40
N ARG A 67 19.37 -16.62 -8.67
CA ARG A 67 18.29 -15.99 -7.93
C ARG A 67 18.83 -15.44 -6.63
N SER A 68 19.38 -14.27 -6.71
CA SER A 68 19.87 -13.58 -5.51
C SER A 68 19.67 -12.09 -5.71
N PRO A 69 19.57 -11.33 -4.64
CA PRO A 69 19.44 -9.87 -4.77
C PRO A 69 20.63 -9.27 -5.47
N GLU A 70 21.81 -9.81 -5.22
CA GLU A 70 23.01 -9.27 -5.85
C GLU A 70 23.01 -9.49 -7.36
N ALA A 71 22.61 -10.68 -7.80
CA ALA A 71 22.57 -10.96 -9.21
C ALA A 71 21.50 -10.13 -9.90
N PHE A 72 20.38 -9.93 -9.24
CA PHE A 72 19.32 -9.10 -9.78
C PHE A 72 19.82 -7.66 -9.95
N ASP A 73 20.49 -7.14 -8.94
CA ASP A 73 20.98 -5.78 -9.01
C ASP A 73 22.01 -5.62 -10.12
N ARG A 74 22.86 -6.60 -10.28
CA ARG A 74 23.85 -6.54 -11.36
C ARG A 74 23.19 -6.57 -12.72
N TYR A 75 22.20 -7.44 -12.89
CA TYR A 75 21.55 -7.54 -14.20
C TYR A 75 20.70 -6.31 -14.49
N CYS A 76 19.96 -5.86 -13.52
CA CYS A 76 19.02 -4.77 -13.73
C CYS A 76 19.68 -3.40 -13.82
N GLY A 77 20.98 -3.37 -13.60
CA GLY A 77 21.69 -2.14 -13.87
C GLY A 77 21.40 -1.04 -12.93
N THR A 78 21.10 -1.42 -11.72
CA THR A 78 20.93 -0.39 -10.75
C THR A 78 22.15 0.42 -10.64
N ALA A 79 23.23 -0.16 -11.06
CA ALA A 79 24.44 0.56 -11.01
C ALA A 79 24.70 1.21 -12.33
N ALA A 80 23.76 1.33 -13.13
CA ALA A 80 23.96 1.96 -14.39
C ALA A 80 24.53 3.31 -14.13
N PRO A 81 25.51 3.69 -14.72
CA PRO A 81 26.19 4.96 -14.50
C PRO A 81 25.34 6.11 -14.90
#